data_f56e524f3be376a6bf6e41ed368acb92
#
_entry.id   f56e524f3be376a6bf6e41ed368acb92
#
_cell.length_a   1.000
_cell.length_b   1.000
_cell.length_c   1.000
_cell.angle_alpha   90.00
_cell.angle_beta   90.00
_cell.angle_gamma   90.00
#
_symmetry.space_group_name_H-M   'P 1'
#
loop_
_entity.id
_entity.type
_entity.pdbx_description
1 polymer ?
#
loop_
_entity_poly.entity_id
_entity_poly.type
_entity_poly.pdbx_seq_one_letter_code
_entity_poly.pdbx_strand_id
1 'polypeptide(L)'
;MLKENDPDAVERVVKLQDYFVWRNHLCIVFDLYAINLYEFIKMYDYQGFEYGLIRRFAIQLLSGLRYLKHLGIIHCDLKPENILMKSKDKSGIAIADFGSGCLENEIVYTYIQSRFYRAPDIMLGVFPYTQQIDMWSFGCIMIELFTGFPLFPGTNEREQIQLIIDVIGMPNASVLSRSTRKQLFKQFKNDNTAVPAPLEVISE
;
A
#
# COMPACT_ATOMS: atom_id res chain seq x y z
N MET A 1 11.91 18.77 -1.66
CA MET A 1 11.38 17.96 -2.76
C MET A 1 9.85 17.93 -2.82
N LEU A 2 9.11 17.25 -1.91
CA LEU A 2 7.63 17.24 -1.97
C LEU A 2 7.03 18.65 -1.85
N LYS A 3 7.47 19.47 -0.89
CA LYS A 3 6.98 20.83 -0.66
C LYS A 3 7.27 21.79 -1.82
N GLU A 4 8.38 21.64 -2.49
CA GLU A 4 8.83 22.54 -3.56
C GLU A 4 8.09 22.28 -4.88
N ASN A 5 7.67 21.04 -5.11
CA ASN A 5 6.98 20.63 -6.32
C ASN A 5 5.44 20.66 -6.20
N ASP A 6 4.89 20.86 -5.00
CA ASP A 6 3.45 20.98 -4.75
C ASP A 6 3.16 22.10 -3.73
N PRO A 7 3.40 23.39 -4.07
CA PRO A 7 3.23 24.51 -3.15
C PRO A 7 1.76 24.65 -2.67
N ASP A 8 0.80 24.29 -3.50
CA ASP A 8 -0.64 24.43 -3.21
C ASP A 8 -1.27 23.19 -2.56
N ALA A 9 -0.48 22.14 -2.28
CA ALA A 9 -0.93 20.87 -1.69
C ALA A 9 -2.09 20.21 -2.45
N VAL A 10 -2.01 20.21 -3.78
CA VAL A 10 -3.04 19.64 -4.67
C VAL A 10 -2.87 18.14 -4.82
N GLU A 11 -1.64 17.63 -4.71
CA GLU A 11 -1.22 16.31 -5.16
C GLU A 11 -1.46 15.17 -4.14
N ARG A 12 -2.33 15.38 -3.17
CA ARG A 12 -2.79 14.31 -2.26
C ARG A 12 -1.69 13.64 -1.41
N VAL A 13 -0.63 14.37 -1.10
CA VAL A 13 0.38 13.99 -0.10
C VAL A 13 0.39 14.99 1.05
N VAL A 14 0.84 14.57 2.23
CA VAL A 14 0.98 15.48 3.37
C VAL A 14 2.01 16.54 3.07
N LYS A 15 1.72 17.78 3.46
CA LYS A 15 2.60 18.93 3.24
C LYS A 15 3.38 19.25 4.51
N LEU A 16 4.70 19.21 4.41
CA LEU A 16 5.59 19.70 5.45
C LEU A 16 5.39 21.22 5.61
N GLN A 17 4.90 21.66 6.77
CA GLN A 17 4.74 23.06 7.09
C GLN A 17 6.05 23.63 7.64
N ASP A 18 6.60 22.98 8.67
CA ASP A 18 7.82 23.43 9.35
C ASP A 18 8.56 22.25 9.96
N TYR A 19 9.81 22.46 10.41
CA TYR A 19 10.55 21.52 11.22
C TYR A 19 11.52 22.26 12.15
N PHE A 20 11.76 21.70 13.33
CA PHE A 20 12.68 22.27 14.32
C PHE A 20 13.23 21.17 15.24
N VAL A 21 14.29 21.48 15.96
CA VAL A 21 14.84 20.58 16.97
C VAL A 21 14.42 21.09 18.35
N TRP A 22 13.79 20.22 19.13
CA TRP A 22 13.43 20.48 20.52
C TRP A 22 13.93 19.36 21.41
N ARG A 23 14.72 19.71 22.44
CA ARG A 23 15.33 18.75 23.41
C ARG A 23 15.97 17.54 22.70
N ASN A 24 16.80 17.78 21.69
CA ASN A 24 17.43 16.76 20.84
C ASN A 24 16.47 15.86 20.03
N HIS A 25 15.21 16.24 19.84
CA HIS A 25 14.27 15.54 18.97
C HIS A 25 13.97 16.41 17.74
N LEU A 26 14.03 15.80 16.57
CA LEU A 26 13.54 16.44 15.37
C LEU A 26 12.00 16.45 15.40
N CYS A 27 11.44 17.66 15.39
CA CYS A 27 10.00 17.89 15.32
C CYS A 27 9.63 18.28 13.90
N ILE A 28 8.64 17.61 13.33
CA ILE A 28 8.14 17.87 11.97
C ILE A 28 6.68 18.30 12.10
N VAL A 29 6.32 19.42 11.47
CA VAL A 29 5.01 20.05 11.57
C VAL A 29 4.24 19.83 10.28
N PHE A 30 3.03 19.29 10.38
CA PHE A 30 2.09 19.09 9.29
C PHE A 30 0.77 19.78 9.60
N ASP A 31 -0.10 19.89 8.59
CA ASP A 31 -1.50 20.24 8.83
C ASP A 31 -2.17 19.16 9.69
N LEU A 32 -3.15 19.57 10.49
CA LEU A 32 -3.92 18.64 11.30
C LEU A 32 -4.95 17.92 10.41
N TYR A 33 -4.85 16.60 10.35
CA TYR A 33 -5.82 15.73 9.71
C TYR A 33 -6.81 15.16 10.74
N ALA A 34 -7.99 14.73 10.29
CA ALA A 34 -9.05 14.28 11.18
C ALA A 34 -8.81 12.87 11.73
N ILE A 35 -8.67 11.88 10.84
CA ILE A 35 -8.43 10.48 11.14
C ILE A 35 -7.69 9.82 9.96
N ASN A 36 -7.19 8.60 10.13
CA ASN A 36 -6.70 7.79 9.02
C ASN A 36 -7.80 6.87 8.46
N LEU A 37 -7.56 6.23 7.32
CA LEU A 37 -8.55 5.33 6.71
C LEU A 37 -8.83 4.08 7.55
N TYR A 38 -7.87 3.57 8.34
CA TYR A 38 -8.12 2.44 9.23
C TYR A 38 -9.13 2.80 10.32
N GLU A 39 -8.94 3.95 10.99
CA GLU A 39 -9.92 4.44 11.98
C GLU A 39 -11.28 4.73 11.33
N PHE A 40 -11.28 5.16 10.08
CA PHE A 40 -12.52 5.34 9.32
C PHE A 40 -13.24 4.03 9.05
N ILE A 41 -12.55 2.98 8.59
CA ILE A 41 -13.10 1.63 8.42
C ILE A 41 -13.70 1.12 9.74
N LYS A 42 -12.96 1.28 10.84
CA LYS A 42 -13.38 0.88 12.20
C LYS A 42 -14.64 1.64 12.67
N MET A 43 -14.75 2.94 12.38
CA MET A 43 -15.94 3.74 12.72
C MET A 43 -17.22 3.24 12.05
N TYR A 44 -17.11 2.53 10.94
CA TYR A 44 -18.21 1.90 10.22
C TYR A 44 -18.32 0.40 10.50
N ASP A 45 -17.80 -0.05 11.65
CA ASP A 45 -17.89 -1.44 12.12
C ASP A 45 -17.43 -2.48 11.08
N TYR A 46 -16.44 -2.12 10.25
CA TYR A 46 -15.87 -2.98 9.20
C TYR A 46 -16.89 -3.49 8.17
N GLN A 47 -17.97 -2.74 7.92
CA GLN A 47 -19.04 -3.14 6.97
C GLN A 47 -18.65 -2.96 5.50
N GLY A 48 -17.48 -2.36 5.22
CA GLY A 48 -17.11 -1.95 3.87
C GLY A 48 -17.88 -0.69 3.42
N PHE A 49 -17.53 -0.22 2.23
CA PHE A 49 -18.08 1.05 1.71
C PHE A 49 -18.69 0.86 0.33
N GLU A 50 -19.63 1.75 0.00
CA GLU A 50 -20.23 1.84 -1.33
C GLU A 50 -19.17 2.15 -2.40
N TYR A 51 -19.36 1.56 -3.58
CA TYR A 51 -18.47 1.75 -4.74
C TYR A 51 -18.18 3.22 -5.06
N GLY A 52 -19.18 4.10 -4.93
CA GLY A 52 -19.02 5.54 -5.19
C GLY A 52 -18.01 6.23 -4.26
N LEU A 53 -17.93 5.81 -2.99
CA LEU A 53 -16.96 6.32 -2.03
C LEU A 53 -15.56 5.73 -2.30
N ILE A 54 -15.48 4.42 -2.53
CA ILE A 54 -14.22 3.75 -2.87
C ILE A 54 -13.61 4.36 -4.12
N ARG A 55 -14.40 4.61 -5.16
CA ARG A 55 -13.96 5.28 -6.39
C ARG A 55 -13.36 6.67 -6.12
N ARG A 56 -13.98 7.46 -5.22
CA ARG A 56 -13.44 8.79 -4.85
C ARG A 56 -12.09 8.67 -4.13
N PHE A 57 -11.92 7.70 -3.24
CA PHE A 57 -10.62 7.43 -2.60
C PHE A 57 -9.60 6.94 -3.61
N ALA A 58 -9.97 6.00 -4.47
CA ALA A 58 -9.09 5.43 -5.51
C ALA A 58 -8.51 6.53 -6.43
N ILE A 59 -9.34 7.43 -6.94
CA ILE A 59 -8.89 8.53 -7.81
C ILE A 59 -7.86 9.43 -7.10
N GLN A 60 -8.09 9.73 -5.83
CA GLN A 60 -7.19 10.59 -5.06
C GLN A 60 -5.88 9.88 -4.72
N LEU A 61 -5.92 8.60 -4.33
CA LEU A 61 -4.72 7.80 -4.08
C LEU A 61 -3.88 7.64 -5.34
N LEU A 62 -4.51 7.34 -6.48
CA LEU A 62 -3.82 7.25 -7.76
C LEU A 62 -3.20 8.58 -8.20
N SER A 63 -3.86 9.72 -7.89
CA SER A 63 -3.26 11.04 -8.12
C SER A 63 -2.00 11.23 -7.28
N GLY A 64 -2.04 10.91 -5.99
CA GLY A 64 -0.87 10.97 -5.12
C GLY A 64 0.25 10.04 -5.56
N LEU A 65 -0.06 8.78 -5.88
CA LEU A 65 0.93 7.81 -6.37
C LEU A 65 1.55 8.23 -7.71
N ARG A 66 0.75 8.81 -8.61
CA ARG A 66 1.27 9.39 -9.87
C ARG A 66 2.25 10.53 -9.60
N TYR A 67 1.95 11.39 -8.65
CA TYR A 67 2.85 12.47 -8.24
C TYR A 67 4.16 11.93 -7.66
N LEU A 68 4.09 10.95 -6.73
CA LEU A 68 5.29 10.29 -6.18
C LEU A 68 6.13 9.65 -7.28
N LYS A 69 5.49 9.00 -8.26
CA LYS A 69 6.17 8.42 -9.42
C LYS A 69 6.90 9.47 -10.25
N HIS A 70 6.28 10.62 -10.48
CA HIS A 70 6.91 11.73 -11.22
C HIS A 70 8.18 12.23 -10.51
N LEU A 71 8.20 12.19 -9.19
CA LEU A 71 9.36 12.56 -8.38
C LEU A 71 10.37 11.42 -8.14
N GLY A 72 10.11 10.22 -8.66
CA GLY A 72 10.95 9.04 -8.45
C GLY A 72 10.92 8.53 -7.00
N ILE A 73 9.84 8.80 -6.24
CA ILE A 73 9.68 8.39 -4.85
C ILE A 73 8.86 7.10 -4.78
N ILE A 74 9.36 6.11 -4.04
CA ILE A 74 8.63 4.90 -3.65
C ILE A 74 8.23 5.08 -2.18
N HIS A 75 6.94 4.92 -1.85
CA HIS A 75 6.43 5.11 -0.49
C HIS A 75 6.86 3.99 0.46
N CYS A 76 6.86 2.76 -0.01
CA CYS A 76 7.33 1.56 0.69
C CYS A 76 6.53 1.12 1.92
N ASP A 77 5.48 1.83 2.35
CA ASP A 77 4.59 1.39 3.45
C ASP A 77 3.16 1.93 3.29
N LEU A 78 2.61 1.84 2.07
CA LEU A 78 1.23 2.26 1.83
C LEU A 78 0.26 1.28 2.49
N LYS A 79 -0.61 1.82 3.36
CA LYS A 79 -1.63 1.09 4.13
C LYS A 79 -2.71 2.07 4.62
N PRO A 80 -3.89 1.61 5.07
CA PRO A 80 -4.95 2.49 5.53
C PRO A 80 -4.54 3.47 6.63
N GLU A 81 -3.64 3.07 7.55
CA GLU A 81 -3.12 3.92 8.62
C GLU A 81 -2.33 5.12 8.10
N ASN A 82 -1.70 4.99 6.93
CA ASN A 82 -0.87 6.02 6.30
C ASN A 82 -1.63 6.87 5.27
N ILE A 83 -2.94 6.73 5.21
CA ILE A 83 -3.84 7.55 4.38
C ILE A 83 -4.73 8.37 5.30
N LEU A 84 -4.46 9.67 5.35
CA LEU A 84 -5.12 10.59 6.28
C LEU A 84 -6.30 11.29 5.62
N MET A 85 -7.43 11.38 6.32
CA MET A 85 -8.60 12.13 5.89
C MET A 85 -8.51 13.58 6.36
N LYS A 86 -8.79 14.51 5.46
CA LYS A 86 -8.83 15.96 5.78
C LYS A 86 -9.99 16.32 6.70
N SER A 87 -11.09 15.58 6.64
CA SER A 87 -12.29 15.78 7.46
C SER A 87 -13.04 14.45 7.60
N LYS A 88 -13.75 14.24 8.70
CA LYS A 88 -14.59 13.04 8.90
C LYS A 88 -15.78 12.98 7.94
N ASP A 89 -16.27 14.15 7.51
CA ASP A 89 -17.48 14.28 6.70
C ASP A 89 -17.20 14.43 5.20
N LYS A 90 -15.92 14.48 4.78
CA LYS A 90 -15.50 14.68 3.40
C LYS A 90 -14.48 13.66 2.99
N SER A 91 -14.58 13.18 1.75
CA SER A 91 -13.70 12.15 1.18
C SER A 91 -12.31 12.65 0.76
N GLY A 92 -11.90 13.86 1.17
CA GLY A 92 -10.55 14.38 0.89
C GLY A 92 -9.49 13.64 1.69
N ILE A 93 -8.46 13.10 1.00
CA ILE A 93 -7.39 12.32 1.62
C ILE A 93 -6.00 12.83 1.23
N ALA A 94 -4.99 12.41 1.99
CA ALA A 94 -3.58 12.60 1.69
C ALA A 94 -2.75 11.40 2.14
N ILE A 95 -1.75 11.03 1.35
CA ILE A 95 -0.75 10.02 1.68
C ILE A 95 0.24 10.62 2.69
N ALA A 96 0.54 9.88 3.75
CA ALA A 96 1.40 10.29 4.86
C ALA A 96 2.42 9.21 5.21
N ASP A 97 3.37 9.56 6.08
CA ASP A 97 4.39 8.66 6.61
C ASP A 97 5.37 8.14 5.55
N PHE A 98 6.30 9.00 5.16
CA PHE A 98 7.40 8.68 4.24
C PHE A 98 8.64 8.12 4.96
N GLY A 99 8.51 7.69 6.22
CA GLY A 99 9.63 7.18 7.03
C GLY A 99 10.30 5.93 6.47
N SER A 100 9.59 5.13 5.68
CA SER A 100 10.12 3.96 4.96
C SER A 100 10.42 4.23 3.49
N GLY A 101 10.10 5.43 2.99
CA GLY A 101 10.23 5.79 1.58
C GLY A 101 11.66 5.91 1.10
N CYS A 102 11.87 5.69 -0.19
CA CYS A 102 13.16 5.86 -0.83
C CYS A 102 13.01 6.47 -2.24
N LEU A 103 14.12 6.97 -2.78
CA LEU A 103 14.19 7.30 -4.20
C LEU A 103 14.42 6.01 -5.01
N GLU A 104 13.83 5.95 -6.21
CA GLU A 104 13.91 4.77 -7.07
C GLU A 104 15.35 4.40 -7.46
N ASN A 105 16.25 5.39 -7.49
CA ASN A 105 17.68 5.22 -7.77
C ASN A 105 18.54 5.03 -6.52
N GLU A 106 17.96 5.09 -5.31
CA GLU A 106 18.65 5.02 -4.02
C GLU A 106 18.02 3.98 -3.08
N ILE A 107 17.68 2.81 -3.63
CA ILE A 107 17.05 1.73 -2.86
C ILE A 107 18.06 1.12 -1.90
N VAL A 108 17.78 1.18 -0.59
CA VAL A 108 18.66 0.68 0.47
C VAL A 108 18.10 -0.60 1.13
N TYR A 109 16.80 -0.67 1.34
CA TYR A 109 16.18 -1.73 2.13
C TYR A 109 15.52 -2.77 1.24
N THR A 110 15.72 -4.06 1.58
CA THR A 110 15.13 -5.20 0.86
C THR A 110 13.91 -5.79 1.56
N TYR A 111 13.71 -5.51 2.85
CA TYR A 111 12.57 -5.98 3.63
C TYR A 111 11.73 -4.79 4.13
N ILE A 112 10.71 -4.47 3.37
CA ILE A 112 9.87 -3.29 3.53
C ILE A 112 8.39 -3.67 3.40
N GLN A 113 7.52 -2.71 3.56
CA GLN A 113 6.05 -2.77 3.54
C GLN A 113 5.46 -3.54 4.74
N SER A 114 4.34 -3.09 5.21
CA SER A 114 3.51 -3.79 6.19
C SER A 114 2.96 -5.08 5.57
N ARG A 115 2.99 -6.17 6.31
CA ARG A 115 2.81 -7.54 5.78
C ARG A 115 1.56 -7.72 4.94
N PHE A 116 0.40 -7.25 5.38
CA PHE A 116 -0.86 -7.44 4.67
C PHE A 116 -0.90 -6.73 3.30
N TYR A 117 -0.07 -5.70 3.13
CA TYR A 117 0.02 -4.87 1.92
C TYR A 117 1.32 -5.10 1.15
N ARG A 118 2.15 -6.09 1.57
CA ARG A 118 3.47 -6.35 0.98
C ARG A 118 3.35 -7.03 -0.37
N ALA A 119 4.00 -6.43 -1.37
CA ALA A 119 4.05 -6.97 -2.72
C ALA A 119 4.82 -8.31 -2.77
N PRO A 120 4.38 -9.25 -3.63
CA PRO A 120 5.09 -10.50 -3.86
C PRO A 120 6.56 -10.30 -4.24
N ASP A 121 6.88 -9.24 -4.99
CA ASP A 121 8.25 -8.89 -5.38
C ASP A 121 9.17 -8.76 -4.17
N ILE A 122 8.71 -8.12 -3.11
CA ILE A 122 9.47 -7.95 -1.86
C ILE A 122 9.65 -9.31 -1.16
N MET A 123 8.60 -10.12 -1.07
CA MET A 123 8.68 -11.46 -0.46
C MET A 123 9.56 -12.40 -1.28
N LEU A 124 9.57 -12.26 -2.60
CA LEU A 124 10.43 -12.99 -3.52
C LEU A 124 11.89 -12.51 -3.52
N GLY A 125 12.17 -11.36 -2.90
CA GLY A 125 13.49 -10.75 -2.97
C GLY A 125 13.88 -10.33 -4.38
N VAL A 126 12.92 -9.86 -5.18
CA VAL A 126 13.18 -9.27 -6.49
C VAL A 126 13.74 -7.87 -6.29
N PHE A 127 14.93 -7.63 -6.86
CA PHE A 127 15.65 -6.37 -6.74
C PHE A 127 16.26 -5.95 -8.09
N PRO A 128 16.28 -4.65 -8.43
CA PRO A 128 15.60 -3.55 -7.75
C PRO A 128 14.08 -3.65 -7.88
N TYR A 129 13.36 -3.13 -6.89
CA TYR A 129 11.91 -2.93 -6.97
C TYR A 129 11.60 -1.49 -7.41
N THR A 130 10.38 -1.22 -7.79
CA THR A 130 9.91 0.07 -8.29
C THR A 130 8.62 0.50 -7.57
N GLN A 131 8.04 1.65 -7.90
CA GLN A 131 6.73 2.07 -7.38
C GLN A 131 5.60 1.08 -7.64
N GLN A 132 5.80 0.04 -8.41
CA GLN A 132 4.82 -1.03 -8.60
C GLN A 132 4.47 -1.75 -7.29
N ILE A 133 5.38 -1.76 -6.29
CA ILE A 133 5.08 -2.31 -4.97
C ILE A 133 4.01 -1.49 -4.23
N ASP A 134 3.98 -0.17 -4.42
CA ASP A 134 2.93 0.70 -3.86
C ASP A 134 1.59 0.47 -4.59
N MET A 135 1.61 0.13 -5.88
CA MET A 135 0.41 -0.22 -6.64
C MET A 135 -0.21 -1.54 -6.16
N TRP A 136 0.61 -2.51 -5.74
CA TRP A 136 0.12 -3.71 -5.07
C TRP A 136 -0.60 -3.37 -3.78
N SER A 137 0.02 -2.56 -2.91
CA SER A 137 -0.59 -2.10 -1.65
C SER A 137 -1.90 -1.34 -1.90
N PHE A 138 -1.93 -0.48 -2.93
CA PHE A 138 -3.15 0.20 -3.37
C PHE A 138 -4.27 -0.80 -3.69
N GLY A 139 -4.00 -1.85 -4.44
CA GLY A 139 -4.97 -2.90 -4.75
C GLY A 139 -5.53 -3.57 -3.50
N CYS A 140 -4.66 -3.94 -2.55
CA CYS A 140 -5.07 -4.51 -1.25
C CYS A 140 -6.00 -3.56 -0.47
N ILE A 141 -5.67 -2.26 -0.42
CA ILE A 141 -6.48 -1.23 0.26
C ILE A 141 -7.86 -1.09 -0.40
N MET A 142 -7.95 -1.14 -1.73
CA MET A 142 -9.25 -1.03 -2.43
C MET A 142 -10.21 -2.16 -2.05
N ILE A 143 -9.69 -3.39 -1.96
CA ILE A 143 -10.51 -4.55 -1.54
C ILE A 143 -10.87 -4.43 -0.06
N GLU A 144 -9.94 -3.99 0.79
CA GLU A 144 -10.23 -3.77 2.21
C GLU A 144 -11.31 -2.69 2.42
N LEU A 145 -11.30 -1.61 1.66
CA LEU A 145 -12.38 -0.62 1.69
C LEU A 145 -13.72 -1.19 1.24
N PHE A 146 -13.72 -2.16 0.33
CA PHE A 146 -14.94 -2.81 -0.15
C PHE A 146 -15.49 -3.84 0.83
N THR A 147 -14.62 -4.65 1.43
CA THR A 147 -15.02 -5.76 2.31
C THR A 147 -15.07 -5.38 3.78
N GLY A 148 -14.34 -4.34 4.20
CA GLY A 148 -14.10 -3.97 5.58
C GLY A 148 -12.91 -4.70 6.23
N PHE A 149 -12.29 -5.69 5.53
CA PHE A 149 -11.24 -6.54 6.08
C PHE A 149 -10.03 -6.61 5.12
N PRO A 150 -8.79 -6.75 5.67
CA PRO A 150 -7.60 -6.90 4.84
C PRO A 150 -7.73 -8.08 3.88
N LEU A 151 -7.30 -7.88 2.62
CA LEU A 151 -7.37 -8.93 1.58
C LEU A 151 -6.50 -10.15 1.92
N PHE A 152 -5.30 -9.93 2.46
CA PHE A 152 -4.32 -10.96 2.78
C PHE A 152 -3.82 -10.84 4.23
N PRO A 153 -4.60 -11.30 5.24
CA PRO A 153 -4.26 -11.13 6.67
C PRO A 153 -3.33 -12.23 7.18
N GLY A 154 -2.22 -12.51 6.52
CA GLY A 154 -1.29 -13.55 6.92
C GLY A 154 -0.59 -13.25 8.25
N THR A 155 -0.58 -14.20 9.18
CA THR A 155 0.06 -14.08 10.50
C THR A 155 1.58 -14.11 10.42
N ASN A 156 2.11 -14.70 9.36
CA ASN A 156 3.54 -14.79 9.05
C ASN A 156 3.76 -14.73 7.52
N GLU A 157 5.02 -14.66 7.08
CA GLU A 157 5.35 -14.50 5.66
C GLU A 157 4.91 -15.70 4.80
N ARG A 158 4.98 -16.93 5.33
CA ARG A 158 4.57 -18.13 4.61
C ARG A 158 3.07 -18.15 4.37
N GLU A 159 2.29 -17.84 5.38
CA GLU A 159 0.82 -17.75 5.27
C GLU A 159 0.42 -16.59 4.34
N GLN A 160 1.12 -15.47 4.42
CA GLN A 160 0.90 -14.34 3.51
C GLN A 160 1.06 -14.76 2.04
N ILE A 161 2.13 -15.50 1.73
CA ILE A 161 2.39 -16.02 0.38
C ILE A 161 1.30 -17.01 -0.03
N GLN A 162 0.87 -17.91 0.88
CA GLN A 162 -0.18 -18.87 0.59
C GLN A 162 -1.50 -18.18 0.24
N LEU A 163 -1.94 -17.21 1.04
CA LEU A 163 -3.14 -16.43 0.78
C LEU A 163 -3.10 -15.73 -0.58
N ILE A 164 -1.96 -15.19 -0.97
CA ILE A 164 -1.77 -14.56 -2.28
C ILE A 164 -1.87 -15.60 -3.40
N ILE A 165 -1.24 -16.77 -3.24
CA ILE A 165 -1.28 -17.85 -4.23
C ILE A 165 -2.71 -18.38 -4.39
N ASP A 166 -3.44 -18.52 -3.30
CA ASP A 166 -4.82 -19.04 -3.29
C ASP A 166 -5.78 -18.13 -4.09
N VAL A 167 -5.54 -16.81 -4.10
CA VAL A 167 -6.39 -15.83 -4.78
C VAL A 167 -5.89 -15.53 -6.21
N ILE A 168 -4.59 -15.36 -6.40
CA ILE A 168 -4.01 -14.85 -7.66
C ILE A 168 -3.31 -15.95 -8.45
N GLY A 169 -2.97 -17.06 -7.80
CA GLY A 169 -2.19 -18.16 -8.39
C GLY A 169 -0.69 -17.96 -8.23
N MET A 170 0.05 -18.96 -8.70
CA MET A 170 1.52 -18.97 -8.63
C MET A 170 2.14 -17.88 -9.50
N PRO A 171 3.20 -17.19 -9.02
CA PRO A 171 3.98 -16.29 -9.84
C PRO A 171 4.52 -17.01 -11.09
N ASN A 172 4.54 -16.30 -12.22
CA ASN A 172 5.04 -16.87 -13.46
C ASN A 172 6.56 -17.13 -13.42
N ALA A 173 7.05 -17.95 -14.35
CA ALA A 173 8.45 -18.37 -14.40
C ALA A 173 9.40 -17.16 -14.54
N SER A 174 9.01 -16.09 -15.22
CA SER A 174 9.86 -14.91 -15.41
C SER A 174 10.06 -14.13 -14.11
N VAL A 175 9.02 -14.03 -13.26
CA VAL A 175 9.12 -13.42 -11.93
C VAL A 175 9.98 -14.31 -11.02
N LEU A 176 9.72 -15.62 -11.00
CA LEU A 176 10.48 -16.58 -10.20
C LEU A 176 11.96 -16.64 -10.60
N SER A 177 12.30 -16.44 -11.87
CA SER A 177 13.69 -16.41 -12.33
C SER A 177 14.50 -15.27 -11.72
N ARG A 178 13.88 -14.13 -11.44
CA ARG A 178 14.50 -12.96 -10.81
C ARG A 178 14.56 -13.04 -9.28
N SER A 179 13.85 -14.00 -8.68
CA SER A 179 13.78 -14.15 -7.23
C SER A 179 15.12 -14.60 -6.65
N THR A 180 15.58 -13.90 -5.61
CA THR A 180 16.72 -14.34 -4.77
C THR A 180 16.29 -15.36 -3.70
N ARG A 181 14.98 -15.48 -3.43
CA ARG A 181 14.39 -16.34 -2.38
C ARG A 181 13.57 -17.50 -2.96
N LYS A 182 14.02 -18.11 -4.05
CA LYS A 182 13.33 -19.19 -4.79
C LYS A 182 12.91 -20.37 -3.91
N GLN A 183 13.62 -20.61 -2.83
CA GLN A 183 13.34 -21.76 -1.93
C GLN A 183 11.99 -21.60 -1.20
N LEU A 184 11.56 -20.37 -0.91
CA LEU A 184 10.25 -20.12 -0.29
C LEU A 184 9.10 -20.66 -1.17
N PHE A 185 9.24 -20.59 -2.48
CA PHE A 185 8.20 -20.99 -3.43
C PHE A 185 8.30 -22.45 -3.88
N LYS A 186 9.45 -23.11 -3.69
CA LYS A 186 9.56 -24.57 -3.99
C LYS A 186 8.60 -25.40 -3.16
N GLN A 187 8.28 -24.96 -1.95
CA GLN A 187 7.38 -25.65 -1.04
C GLN A 187 5.92 -25.62 -1.54
N PHE A 188 5.53 -24.58 -2.30
CA PHE A 188 4.18 -24.42 -2.83
C PHE A 188 3.96 -25.08 -4.20
N LYS A 189 5.04 -25.48 -4.91
CA LYS A 189 4.95 -26.16 -6.20
C LYS A 189 4.38 -27.58 -6.13
N ASN A 190 4.40 -28.20 -4.95
CA ASN A 190 3.98 -29.59 -4.78
C ASN A 190 2.49 -29.75 -4.46
N ASP A 191 1.79 -28.67 -4.13
CA ASP A 191 0.35 -28.69 -3.86
C ASP A 191 -0.43 -28.19 -5.08
N ASN A 192 -0.40 -28.95 -6.16
CA ASN A 192 -1.05 -28.63 -7.45
C ASN A 192 -2.58 -28.77 -7.41
N THR A 193 -3.25 -28.54 -6.28
CA THR A 193 -4.69 -28.82 -6.13
C THR A 193 -5.60 -27.59 -5.97
N ALA A 194 -5.07 -26.39 -5.91
CA ALA A 194 -5.91 -25.19 -5.85
C ALA A 194 -5.87 -24.42 -7.18
N VAL A 195 -6.74 -24.77 -8.10
CA VAL A 195 -7.24 -23.79 -9.07
C VAL A 195 -8.12 -22.83 -8.27
N PRO A 196 -7.83 -21.52 -8.21
CA PRO A 196 -8.73 -20.58 -7.55
C PRO A 196 -10.13 -20.74 -8.15
N ALA A 197 -11.13 -20.90 -7.30
CA ALA A 197 -12.51 -20.82 -7.78
C ALA A 197 -12.67 -19.46 -8.48
N PRO A 198 -13.27 -19.42 -9.68
CA PRO A 198 -13.52 -18.13 -10.31
C PRO A 198 -14.35 -17.29 -9.36
N LEU A 199 -13.94 -16.05 -9.14
CA LEU A 199 -14.75 -15.06 -8.44
C LEU A 199 -16.10 -15.04 -9.19
N GLU A 200 -17.15 -15.54 -8.54
CA GLU A 200 -18.49 -15.38 -9.08
C GLU A 200 -18.74 -13.88 -9.15
N VAL A 201 -18.78 -13.37 -10.37
CA VAL A 201 -19.22 -12.01 -10.64
C VAL A 201 -20.68 -11.96 -10.23
N ILE A 202 -20.96 -11.36 -9.07
CA ILE A 202 -22.32 -11.04 -8.70
C ILE A 202 -22.81 -10.04 -9.76
N SER A 203 -23.57 -10.56 -10.70
CA SER A 203 -24.29 -9.76 -11.68
C SER A 203 -25.50 -9.15 -11.00
N GLU A 204 -25.45 -7.87 -10.68
CA GLU A 204 -26.62 -6.96 -10.63
C GLU A 204 -26.17 -5.55 -11.04
#